data_ea86f48cfbe662da1e69943f9dc9fd32
#
_entry.id   ea86f48cfbe662da1e69943f9dc9fd32
#
_cell.length_a   1.000
_cell.length_b   1.000
_cell.length_c   1.000
_cell.angle_alpha   90.00
_cell.angle_beta   90.00
_cell.angle_gamma   90.00
#
_symmetry.space_group_name_H-M   'P 1'
#
loop_
_entity.id
_entity.type
_entity.pdbx_description
1 polymer ?
#
loop_
_entity_poly.entity_id
_entity_poly.type
_entity_poly.pdbx_seq_one_letter_code
_entity_poly.pdbx_strand_id
1 'polypeptide(L)'
;WSVVDGAWYYFNTSGYRQTGWVRVDRQWYYLNGDGVMTTGWQLVGGQWYYLNGSGEMQTGWQTVNGKLFYFNETTGVAETGWKEENGKKLYLTESGAVTGLKEIGGKKYYFDLSSCTMQTGWITISGTSYFDPTTGVMTQTGHQPVQLDAPDYKQFDSRWASKKIGYSTIKQVGCLTTAIAMKYSYETGVETTPDKMVS
;
A
#
# COMPACT_ATOMS: atom_id res chain seq x y z
N TRP A 1 -13.81 41.17 -2.44
CA TRP A 1 -12.77 40.86 -3.41
C TRP A 1 -12.66 41.96 -4.45
N SER A 2 -11.42 42.28 -4.87
CA SER A 2 -11.13 43.22 -5.95
C SER A 2 -9.95 42.74 -6.78
N VAL A 3 -9.98 42.99 -8.09
CA VAL A 3 -8.87 42.71 -9.00
C VAL A 3 -8.14 44.01 -9.30
N VAL A 4 -6.84 44.02 -9.08
CA VAL A 4 -5.96 45.15 -9.45
C VAL A 4 -4.78 44.59 -10.21
N ASP A 5 -4.52 45.05 -11.42
CA ASP A 5 -3.45 44.60 -12.31
C ASP A 5 -3.40 43.05 -12.50
N GLY A 6 -4.60 42.41 -12.58
CA GLY A 6 -4.73 40.98 -12.75
C GLY A 6 -4.55 40.14 -11.47
N ALA A 7 -4.25 40.76 -10.33
CA ALA A 7 -4.12 40.10 -9.03
C ALA A 7 -5.37 40.28 -8.16
N TRP A 8 -5.76 39.23 -7.43
CA TRP A 8 -6.88 39.27 -6.51
C TRP A 8 -6.44 39.73 -5.13
N TYR A 9 -7.21 40.69 -4.56
CA TYR A 9 -7.04 41.23 -3.21
C TYR A 9 -8.35 41.13 -2.44
N TYR A 10 -8.24 40.97 -1.12
CA TYR A 10 -9.38 41.03 -0.23
C TYR A 10 -9.30 42.24 0.69
N PHE A 11 -10.38 43.01 0.75
CA PHE A 11 -10.51 44.15 1.66
C PHE A 11 -11.60 43.81 2.69
N ASN A 12 -11.36 44.16 3.94
CA ASN A 12 -12.37 44.04 4.98
C ASN A 12 -13.48 45.07 4.81
N THR A 13 -14.50 45.02 5.64
CA THR A 13 -15.65 45.95 5.61
C THR A 13 -15.28 47.41 5.85
N SER A 14 -14.10 47.67 6.45
CA SER A 14 -13.56 49.02 6.65
C SER A 14 -12.66 49.48 5.50
N GLY A 15 -12.55 48.69 4.40
CA GLY A 15 -11.75 49.02 3.23
C GLY A 15 -10.25 48.74 3.37
N TYR A 16 -9.82 48.09 4.44
CA TYR A 16 -8.40 47.74 4.61
C TYR A 16 -8.06 46.44 3.89
N ARG A 17 -6.97 46.46 3.09
CA ARG A 17 -6.39 45.29 2.43
C ARG A 17 -5.93 44.28 3.47
N GLN A 18 -6.30 43.04 3.27
CA GLN A 18 -5.95 41.95 4.15
C GLN A 18 -4.69 41.19 3.67
N THR A 19 -4.00 40.52 4.59
CA THR A 19 -2.88 39.62 4.35
C THR A 19 -3.01 38.39 5.24
N GLY A 20 -2.33 37.31 4.91
CA GLY A 20 -2.43 36.04 5.65
C GLY A 20 -3.75 35.32 5.37
N TRP A 21 -4.15 34.49 6.34
CA TRP A 21 -5.38 33.73 6.24
C TRP A 21 -6.64 34.59 6.39
N VAL A 22 -7.54 34.50 5.43
CA VAL A 22 -8.87 35.12 5.48
C VAL A 22 -9.95 34.11 5.21
N ARG A 23 -11.08 34.25 5.88
CA ARG A 23 -12.24 33.37 5.70
C ARG A 23 -13.38 34.17 5.08
N VAL A 24 -13.78 33.76 3.85
CA VAL A 24 -14.86 34.40 3.10
C VAL A 24 -15.84 33.32 2.66
N ASP A 25 -17.12 33.49 2.92
CA ASP A 25 -18.20 32.57 2.56
C ASP A 25 -17.91 31.09 2.99
N ARG A 26 -17.36 30.91 4.20
CA ARG A 26 -16.96 29.65 4.81
C ARG A 26 -15.72 29.00 4.20
N GLN A 27 -15.10 29.57 3.15
CA GLN A 27 -13.86 29.11 2.55
C GLN A 27 -12.66 29.90 3.08
N TRP A 28 -11.52 29.21 3.21
CA TRP A 28 -10.25 29.84 3.59
C TRP A 28 -9.43 30.16 2.35
N TYR A 29 -8.83 31.35 2.36
CA TYR A 29 -7.90 31.86 1.36
C TYR A 29 -6.63 32.35 2.04
N TYR A 30 -5.53 32.34 1.32
CA TYR A 30 -4.28 32.90 1.81
C TYR A 30 -3.82 34.04 0.91
N LEU A 31 -3.57 35.18 1.54
CA LEU A 31 -3.04 36.38 0.91
C LEU A 31 -1.59 36.55 1.34
N ASN A 32 -0.68 36.71 0.39
CA ASN A 32 0.74 36.91 0.71
C ASN A 32 0.98 38.24 1.44
N GLY A 33 2.25 38.58 1.73
CA GLY A 33 2.61 39.85 2.43
C GLY A 33 2.19 41.11 1.66
N ASP A 34 2.08 41.00 0.35
CA ASP A 34 1.59 42.08 -0.52
C ASP A 34 0.06 42.11 -0.66
N GLY A 35 -0.64 41.23 0.06
CA GLY A 35 -2.10 41.11 0.03
C GLY A 35 -2.64 40.44 -1.22
N VAL A 36 -1.78 39.85 -2.05
CA VAL A 36 -2.19 39.10 -3.26
C VAL A 36 -2.67 37.72 -2.89
N MET A 37 -3.83 37.33 -3.36
CA MET A 37 -4.36 35.96 -3.20
C MET A 37 -3.42 34.96 -3.86
N THR A 38 -3.07 33.92 -3.11
CA THR A 38 -2.20 32.83 -3.60
C THR A 38 -2.99 31.62 -4.02
N THR A 39 -2.39 30.78 -4.87
CA THR A 39 -2.91 29.48 -5.32
C THR A 39 -1.80 28.43 -5.26
N GLY A 40 -2.16 27.15 -5.37
CA GLY A 40 -1.21 26.06 -5.31
C GLY A 40 -0.68 25.80 -3.91
N TRP A 41 0.51 25.20 -3.83
CA TRP A 41 1.17 24.87 -2.58
C TRP A 41 1.66 26.11 -1.83
N GLN A 42 1.33 26.18 -0.53
CA GLN A 42 1.76 27.27 0.36
C GLN A 42 2.38 26.69 1.63
N LEU A 43 3.58 27.14 1.96
CA LEU A 43 4.23 26.84 3.23
C LEU A 43 3.98 28.00 4.19
N VAL A 44 3.14 27.77 5.21
CA VAL A 44 2.77 28.81 6.18
C VAL A 44 3.01 28.27 7.59
N GLY A 45 3.83 28.97 8.36
CA GLY A 45 4.18 28.54 9.73
C GLY A 45 4.84 27.16 9.81
N GLY A 46 5.57 26.74 8.76
CA GLY A 46 6.21 25.43 8.69
C GLY A 46 5.26 24.29 8.29
N GLN A 47 4.01 24.58 7.93
CA GLN A 47 3.01 23.61 7.51
C GLN A 47 2.60 23.83 6.06
N TRP A 48 2.40 22.73 5.31
CA TRP A 48 1.98 22.78 3.92
C TRP A 48 0.47 22.79 3.78
N TYR A 49 -0.01 23.65 2.91
CA TYR A 49 -1.42 23.80 2.50
C TYR A 49 -1.51 23.77 0.99
N TYR A 50 -2.67 23.46 0.47
CA TYR A 50 -2.94 23.55 -0.96
C TYR A 50 -4.18 24.39 -1.22
N LEU A 51 -4.02 25.38 -2.06
CA LEU A 51 -5.10 26.27 -2.52
C LEU A 51 -5.40 25.94 -3.98
N ASN A 52 -6.68 25.73 -4.31
CA ASN A 52 -7.06 25.43 -5.69
C ASN A 52 -6.87 26.66 -6.62
N GLY A 53 -7.20 26.52 -7.91
CA GLY A 53 -7.08 27.61 -8.88
C GLY A 53 -7.94 28.85 -8.57
N SER A 54 -8.96 28.72 -7.73
CA SER A 54 -9.80 29.82 -7.23
C SER A 54 -9.28 30.42 -5.92
N GLY A 55 -8.15 29.91 -5.38
CA GLY A 55 -7.56 30.35 -4.12
C GLY A 55 -8.15 29.70 -2.88
N GLU A 56 -9.08 28.77 -3.01
CA GLU A 56 -9.75 28.11 -1.88
C GLU A 56 -8.86 27.03 -1.29
N MET A 57 -8.66 27.06 0.04
CA MET A 57 -7.92 26.04 0.78
C MET A 57 -8.62 24.68 0.66
N GLN A 58 -7.85 23.67 0.26
CA GLN A 58 -8.35 22.31 0.10
C GLN A 58 -8.21 21.52 1.39
N THR A 59 -9.17 20.62 1.63
CA THR A 59 -9.22 19.68 2.76
C THR A 59 -9.57 18.28 2.28
N GLY A 60 -9.36 17.25 3.12
CA GLY A 60 -9.63 15.87 2.77
C GLY A 60 -8.69 15.34 1.68
N TRP A 61 -9.14 14.32 0.96
CA TRP A 61 -8.37 13.73 -0.13
C TRP A 61 -8.38 14.61 -1.38
N GLN A 62 -7.19 14.90 -1.89
CA GLN A 62 -6.99 15.69 -3.10
C GLN A 62 -5.97 15.04 -4.02
N THR A 63 -6.25 15.06 -5.32
CA THR A 63 -5.28 14.66 -6.33
C THR A 63 -4.64 15.91 -6.93
N VAL A 64 -3.36 16.12 -6.63
CA VAL A 64 -2.60 17.27 -7.12
C VAL A 64 -1.50 16.76 -8.05
N ASN A 65 -1.49 17.20 -9.30
CA ASN A 65 -0.53 16.77 -10.32
C ASN A 65 -0.40 15.25 -10.45
N GLY A 66 -1.54 14.54 -10.40
CA GLY A 66 -1.59 13.07 -10.51
C GLY A 66 -1.15 12.30 -9.27
N LYS A 67 -0.89 12.97 -8.15
CA LYS A 67 -0.53 12.36 -6.87
C LYS A 67 -1.60 12.60 -5.83
N LEU A 68 -1.87 11.59 -5.01
CA LEU A 68 -2.87 11.65 -3.96
C LEU A 68 -2.27 12.23 -2.68
N PHE A 69 -2.93 13.22 -2.10
CA PHE A 69 -2.61 13.85 -0.82
C PHE A 69 -3.81 13.83 0.10
N TYR A 70 -3.56 13.92 1.38
CA TYR A 70 -4.61 14.15 2.37
C TYR A 70 -4.33 15.43 3.17
N PHE A 71 -5.30 16.32 3.19
CA PHE A 71 -5.27 17.55 3.97
C PHE A 71 -6.24 17.41 5.14
N ASN A 72 -5.78 17.72 6.34
CA ASN A 72 -6.63 17.65 7.53
C ASN A 72 -7.93 18.43 7.33
N GLU A 73 -9.06 17.81 7.61
CA GLU A 73 -10.38 18.38 7.30
C GLU A 73 -10.70 19.66 8.08
N THR A 74 -10.06 19.82 9.25
CA THR A 74 -10.28 21.00 10.11
C THR A 74 -9.27 22.09 9.86
N THR A 75 -7.99 21.73 9.70
CA THR A 75 -6.88 22.70 9.63
C THR A 75 -6.40 22.97 8.21
N GLY A 76 -6.70 22.09 7.25
CA GLY A 76 -6.18 22.16 5.88
C GLY A 76 -4.70 21.79 5.73
N VAL A 77 -4.04 21.36 6.79
CA VAL A 77 -2.62 20.97 6.78
C VAL A 77 -2.44 19.65 6.03
N ALA A 78 -1.46 19.58 5.13
CA ALA A 78 -1.08 18.32 4.47
C ALA A 78 -0.52 17.34 5.51
N GLU A 79 -1.10 16.15 5.57
CA GLU A 79 -0.67 15.10 6.50
C GLU A 79 0.37 14.19 5.84
N THR A 80 1.29 13.66 6.67
CA THR A 80 2.28 12.65 6.29
C THR A 80 2.25 11.49 7.27
N GLY A 81 2.83 10.34 6.87
CA GLY A 81 2.84 9.12 7.67
C GLY A 81 1.69 8.18 7.33
N TRP A 82 1.41 7.26 8.24
CA TRP A 82 0.34 6.27 8.06
C TRP A 82 -1.04 6.92 8.18
N LYS A 83 -1.88 6.64 7.20
CA LYS A 83 -3.29 7.02 7.18
C LYS A 83 -4.14 5.78 6.99
N GLU A 84 -5.17 5.64 7.83
CA GLU A 84 -6.15 4.56 7.71
C GLU A 84 -7.55 5.15 7.53
N GLU A 85 -8.24 4.67 6.52
CA GLU A 85 -9.61 5.07 6.23
C GLU A 85 -10.39 3.91 5.61
N ASN A 86 -11.59 3.64 6.12
CA ASN A 86 -12.47 2.56 5.67
C ASN A 86 -11.74 1.19 5.61
N GLY A 87 -10.88 0.90 6.60
CA GLY A 87 -10.09 -0.34 6.67
C GLY A 87 -8.94 -0.44 5.67
N LYS A 88 -8.66 0.62 4.90
CA LYS A 88 -7.54 0.70 3.98
C LYS A 88 -6.43 1.56 4.57
N LYS A 89 -5.19 1.09 4.45
CA LYS A 89 -4.00 1.81 4.93
C LYS A 89 -3.21 2.39 3.76
N LEU A 90 -2.79 3.62 3.90
CA LEU A 90 -1.92 4.33 2.98
C LEU A 90 -0.72 4.87 3.75
N TYR A 91 0.34 5.20 3.06
CA TYR A 91 1.46 5.96 3.62
C TYR A 91 1.68 7.23 2.81
N LEU A 92 1.59 8.37 3.49
CA LEU A 92 1.67 9.69 2.91
C LEU A 92 3.06 10.29 3.13
N THR A 93 3.58 10.95 2.12
CA THR A 93 4.82 11.72 2.19
C THR A 93 4.58 13.15 1.69
N GLU A 94 5.56 14.01 1.83
CA GLU A 94 5.52 15.36 1.24
C GLU A 94 5.37 15.34 -0.29
N SER A 95 5.65 14.20 -0.92
CA SER A 95 5.47 13.99 -2.36
C SER A 95 4.17 13.27 -2.72
N GLY A 96 3.26 13.09 -1.76
CA GLY A 96 1.99 12.38 -1.89
C GLY A 96 2.02 10.94 -1.39
N ALA A 97 0.92 10.23 -1.59
CA ALA A 97 0.77 8.82 -1.23
C ALA A 97 1.78 7.95 -2.00
N VAL A 98 2.40 7.01 -1.30
CA VAL A 98 3.37 6.10 -1.91
C VAL A 98 2.68 4.98 -2.68
N THR A 99 3.37 4.45 -3.70
CA THR A 99 2.94 3.30 -4.50
C THR A 99 4.11 2.33 -4.69
N GLY A 100 3.80 1.08 -5.02
CA GLY A 100 4.79 0.02 -5.22
C GLY A 100 5.46 -0.43 -3.92
N LEU A 101 6.62 -1.07 -4.06
CA LEU A 101 7.40 -1.54 -2.91
C LEU A 101 8.09 -0.37 -2.22
N LYS A 102 7.89 -0.23 -0.91
CA LYS A 102 8.48 0.84 -0.09
C LYS A 102 9.04 0.28 1.21
N GLU A 103 10.16 0.84 1.62
CA GLU A 103 10.74 0.61 2.93
C GLU A 103 10.38 1.77 3.87
N ILE A 104 9.75 1.44 4.99
CA ILE A 104 9.26 2.39 5.99
C ILE A 104 9.68 1.86 7.36
N GLY A 105 10.53 2.60 8.07
CA GLY A 105 11.03 2.18 9.39
C GLY A 105 11.77 0.83 9.36
N GLY A 106 12.55 0.55 8.31
CA GLY A 106 13.31 -0.70 8.14
C GLY A 106 12.44 -1.92 7.75
N LYS A 107 11.16 -1.72 7.47
CA LYS A 107 10.23 -2.78 7.03
C LYS A 107 9.72 -2.49 5.63
N LYS A 108 9.55 -3.54 4.82
CA LYS A 108 9.07 -3.41 3.44
C LYS A 108 7.57 -3.66 3.35
N TYR A 109 6.89 -2.79 2.61
CA TYR A 109 5.45 -2.81 2.35
C TYR A 109 5.20 -2.65 0.86
N TYR A 110 4.07 -3.15 0.39
CA TYR A 110 3.64 -2.92 -0.98
C TYR A 110 2.34 -2.13 -1.00
N PHE A 111 2.31 -1.10 -1.84
CA PHE A 111 1.15 -0.25 -2.06
C PHE A 111 0.70 -0.38 -3.51
N ASP A 112 -0.60 -0.58 -3.71
CA ASP A 112 -1.19 -0.67 -5.05
C ASP A 112 -0.87 0.57 -5.89
N LEU A 113 -0.56 0.36 -7.16
CA LEU A 113 -0.10 1.43 -8.04
C LEU A 113 -1.18 2.46 -8.39
N SER A 114 -2.46 2.08 -8.32
CA SER A 114 -3.61 2.91 -8.69
C SER A 114 -4.28 3.53 -7.47
N SER A 115 -4.57 2.70 -6.45
CA SER A 115 -5.30 3.11 -5.26
C SER A 115 -4.41 3.63 -4.13
N CYS A 116 -3.08 3.46 -4.23
CA CYS A 116 -2.09 3.76 -3.19
C CYS A 116 -2.32 3.03 -1.87
N THR A 117 -3.19 2.00 -1.84
CA THR A 117 -3.50 1.26 -0.62
C THR A 117 -2.51 0.15 -0.34
N MET A 118 -2.15 -0.03 0.93
CA MET A 118 -1.29 -1.13 1.37
C MET A 118 -1.94 -2.47 1.02
N GLN A 119 -1.16 -3.35 0.42
CA GLN A 119 -1.58 -4.68 0.00
C GLN A 119 -0.97 -5.73 0.92
N THR A 120 -1.66 -6.86 1.05
CA THR A 120 -1.24 -8.00 1.87
C THR A 120 -1.38 -9.31 1.09
N GLY A 121 -0.81 -10.39 1.61
CA GLY A 121 -0.80 -11.69 0.95
C GLY A 121 0.32 -11.81 -0.08
N TRP A 122 0.14 -12.72 -1.04
CA TRP A 122 1.12 -12.94 -2.10
C TRP A 122 0.99 -11.91 -3.22
N ILE A 123 2.07 -11.22 -3.53
CA ILE A 123 2.12 -10.19 -4.56
C ILE A 123 3.30 -10.47 -5.49
N THR A 124 3.03 -10.49 -6.80
CA THR A 124 4.07 -10.65 -7.84
C THR A 124 4.43 -9.28 -8.40
N ILE A 125 5.67 -8.84 -8.17
CA ILE A 125 6.21 -7.57 -8.66
C ILE A 125 7.36 -7.90 -9.64
N SER A 126 8.56 -7.99 -9.24
CA SER A 126 9.70 -8.55 -9.99
C SER A 126 10.16 -9.87 -9.35
N GLY A 127 9.19 -10.71 -9.01
CA GLY A 127 9.29 -11.90 -8.15
C GLY A 127 8.13 -11.91 -7.18
N THR A 128 7.81 -13.07 -6.63
CA THR A 128 6.68 -13.21 -5.70
C THR A 128 7.15 -12.91 -4.28
N SER A 129 6.40 -12.11 -3.55
CA SER A 129 6.67 -11.76 -2.15
C SER A 129 5.40 -11.89 -1.33
N TYR A 130 5.53 -12.31 -0.08
CA TYR A 130 4.41 -12.41 0.84
C TYR A 130 4.43 -11.27 1.86
N PHE A 131 3.29 -10.62 1.99
CA PHE A 131 3.06 -9.52 2.92
C PHE A 131 2.05 -9.99 3.99
N ASP A 132 2.45 -9.92 5.24
CA ASP A 132 1.64 -10.36 6.39
C ASP A 132 0.26 -9.71 6.41
N PRO A 133 -0.84 -10.46 6.54
CA PRO A 133 -2.20 -9.91 6.45
C PRO A 133 -2.55 -8.89 7.53
N THR A 134 -1.89 -8.98 8.70
CA THR A 134 -2.17 -8.12 9.84
C THR A 134 -1.33 -6.84 9.80
N THR A 135 -0.04 -7.00 9.53
CA THR A 135 0.93 -5.90 9.61
C THR A 135 1.24 -5.27 8.27
N GLY A 136 0.99 -5.97 7.15
CA GLY A 136 1.39 -5.58 5.80
C GLY A 136 2.89 -5.68 5.53
N VAL A 137 3.69 -6.17 6.50
CA VAL A 137 5.15 -6.28 6.37
C VAL A 137 5.51 -7.45 5.47
N MET A 138 6.45 -7.25 4.55
CA MET A 138 6.99 -8.32 3.73
C MET A 138 7.78 -9.31 4.62
N THR A 139 7.38 -10.57 4.62
CA THR A 139 7.98 -11.63 5.45
C THR A 139 8.70 -12.70 4.65
N GLN A 140 8.34 -12.86 3.37
CA GLN A 140 8.93 -13.89 2.50
C GLN A 140 9.14 -13.35 1.09
N THR A 141 10.18 -13.85 0.44
CA THR A 141 10.41 -13.72 -1.00
C THR A 141 10.50 -15.11 -1.60
N GLY A 142 9.88 -15.37 -2.74
CA GLY A 142 9.90 -16.67 -3.39
C GLY A 142 8.57 -16.99 -4.06
N HIS A 143 8.38 -18.24 -4.44
CA HIS A 143 7.15 -18.71 -5.08
C HIS A 143 6.01 -18.74 -4.07
N GLN A 144 4.81 -18.34 -4.54
CA GLN A 144 3.58 -18.75 -3.83
C GLN A 144 3.67 -20.27 -3.58
N PRO A 145 3.36 -20.73 -2.37
CA PRO A 145 3.04 -22.12 -2.22
C PRO A 145 1.92 -22.42 -3.22
N VAL A 146 2.21 -23.25 -4.20
CA VAL A 146 1.13 -23.79 -5.02
C VAL A 146 0.28 -24.56 -4.01
N GLN A 147 -0.93 -24.09 -3.76
CA GLN A 147 -1.91 -24.88 -3.05
C GLN A 147 -2.35 -25.97 -4.03
N LEU A 148 -1.45 -26.93 -4.17
CA LEU A 148 -1.87 -28.25 -4.62
C LEU A 148 -2.77 -28.73 -3.49
N ASP A 149 -3.99 -29.14 -3.81
CA ASP A 149 -4.68 -30.10 -2.97
C ASP A 149 -3.67 -31.24 -2.79
N ALA A 150 -2.97 -31.22 -1.63
CA ALA A 150 -1.92 -32.18 -1.39
C ALA A 150 -2.55 -33.56 -1.55
N PRO A 151 -2.13 -34.33 -2.57
CA PRO A 151 -2.76 -35.61 -2.79
C PRO A 151 -2.62 -36.38 -1.46
N ASP A 152 -3.75 -36.87 -0.95
CA ASP A 152 -3.77 -37.62 0.32
C ASP A 152 -3.06 -38.98 0.13
N TYR A 153 -1.75 -38.90 0.09
CA TYR A 153 -0.89 -40.07 -0.06
C TYR A 153 -0.85 -40.84 1.27
N LYS A 154 -1.87 -41.64 1.51
CA LYS A 154 -1.86 -42.56 2.67
C LYS A 154 -0.83 -43.64 2.45
N GLN A 155 0.05 -43.86 3.42
CA GLN A 155 1.08 -44.91 3.35
C GLN A 155 0.51 -46.33 3.16
N PHE A 156 -0.76 -46.53 3.47
CA PHE A 156 -1.48 -47.79 3.30
C PHE A 156 -2.31 -47.85 2.00
N ASP A 157 -2.21 -46.84 1.11
CA ASP A 157 -2.88 -46.88 -0.17
C ASP A 157 -2.37 -48.05 -1.02
N SER A 158 -3.27 -48.87 -1.50
CA SER A 158 -2.94 -50.12 -2.25
C SER A 158 -2.16 -49.86 -3.54
N ARG A 159 -2.24 -48.64 -4.11
CA ARG A 159 -1.52 -48.24 -5.32
C ARG A 159 -0.01 -48.32 -5.21
N TRP A 160 0.54 -48.11 -4.01
CA TRP A 160 1.99 -48.11 -3.77
C TRP A 160 2.43 -48.79 -2.45
N ALA A 161 1.49 -49.14 -1.55
CA ALA A 161 1.83 -49.66 -0.22
C ALA A 161 2.71 -50.93 -0.26
N SER A 162 2.61 -51.76 -1.32
CA SER A 162 3.39 -52.96 -1.50
C SER A 162 4.68 -52.78 -2.30
N LYS A 163 4.94 -51.60 -2.85
CA LYS A 163 6.17 -51.31 -3.61
C LYS A 163 7.40 -51.38 -2.70
N LYS A 164 8.47 -52.01 -3.18
CA LYS A 164 9.70 -52.16 -2.43
C LYS A 164 10.56 -50.92 -2.48
N ILE A 165 11.16 -50.59 -1.34
CA ILE A 165 12.21 -49.58 -1.17
C ILE A 165 13.43 -50.32 -0.56
N GLY A 166 14.36 -50.70 -1.39
CA GLY A 166 15.46 -51.56 -0.94
C GLY A 166 14.94 -52.89 -0.40
N TYR A 167 15.19 -53.19 0.87
CA TYR A 167 14.71 -54.41 1.54
C TYR A 167 13.36 -54.28 2.23
N SER A 168 12.75 -53.07 2.19
CA SER A 168 11.50 -52.75 2.87
C SER A 168 10.43 -52.32 1.85
N THR A 169 9.20 -52.19 2.31
CA THR A 169 8.09 -51.64 1.46
C THR A 169 7.72 -50.26 1.95
N ILE A 170 7.01 -49.49 1.11
CA ILE A 170 6.47 -48.20 1.50
C ILE A 170 5.56 -48.30 2.73
N LYS A 171 4.82 -49.43 2.84
CA LYS A 171 4.01 -49.73 4.03
C LYS A 171 4.84 -49.76 5.32
N GLN A 172 6.08 -50.24 5.25
CA GLN A 172 6.96 -50.40 6.43
C GLN A 172 7.74 -49.14 6.78
N VAL A 173 8.12 -48.34 5.79
CA VAL A 173 8.95 -47.13 5.97
C VAL A 173 8.25 -45.84 5.43
N GLY A 174 7.01 -45.96 5.06
CA GLY A 174 6.32 -45.02 4.17
C GLY A 174 6.03 -43.62 4.72
N CYS A 175 6.02 -43.43 6.04
CA CYS A 175 5.75 -42.10 6.59
C CYS A 175 6.75 -41.05 6.07
N LEU A 176 8.03 -41.35 6.06
CA LEU A 176 9.08 -40.44 5.58
C LEU A 176 8.98 -40.25 4.06
N THR A 177 8.84 -41.34 3.30
CA THR A 177 8.76 -41.30 1.84
C THR A 177 7.53 -40.59 1.37
N THR A 178 6.39 -40.80 2.03
CA THR A 178 5.14 -40.09 1.74
C THR A 178 5.29 -38.60 2.04
N ALA A 179 5.88 -38.25 3.17
CA ALA A 179 6.13 -36.83 3.51
C ALA A 179 7.10 -36.16 2.54
N ILE A 180 8.14 -36.86 2.07
CA ILE A 180 9.07 -36.33 1.05
C ILE A 180 8.36 -36.13 -0.29
N ALA A 181 7.55 -37.10 -0.73
CA ALA A 181 6.79 -36.96 -1.98
C ALA A 181 5.81 -35.82 -1.93
N MET A 182 5.10 -35.62 -0.82
CA MET A 182 4.19 -34.49 -0.61
C MET A 182 4.96 -33.17 -0.62
N LYS A 183 6.09 -33.11 0.07
CA LYS A 183 6.94 -31.91 0.11
C LYS A 183 7.48 -31.58 -1.29
N TYR A 184 7.99 -32.56 -2.00
CA TYR A 184 8.51 -32.38 -3.36
C TYR A 184 7.40 -31.91 -4.32
N SER A 185 6.24 -32.55 -4.30
CA SER A 185 5.10 -32.14 -5.12
C SER A 185 4.65 -30.71 -4.78
N TYR A 186 4.66 -30.36 -3.50
CA TYR A 186 4.34 -29.02 -3.02
C TYR A 186 5.35 -27.96 -3.47
N GLU A 187 6.64 -28.24 -3.35
CA GLU A 187 7.70 -27.27 -3.69
C GLU A 187 7.91 -27.10 -5.20
N THR A 188 7.74 -28.16 -5.97
CA THR A 188 8.04 -28.16 -7.42
C THR A 188 6.82 -27.98 -8.31
N GLY A 189 5.61 -28.19 -7.78
CA GLY A 189 4.39 -28.23 -8.57
C GLY A 189 4.26 -29.47 -9.48
N VAL A 190 5.20 -30.42 -9.36
CA VAL A 190 5.19 -31.68 -10.13
C VAL A 190 4.65 -32.79 -9.23
N GLU A 191 3.54 -33.39 -9.63
CA GLU A 191 2.97 -34.50 -8.89
C GLU A 191 3.95 -35.67 -8.88
N THR A 192 4.38 -36.05 -7.70
CA THR A 192 5.30 -37.17 -7.47
C THR A 192 4.72 -38.10 -6.42
N THR A 193 4.61 -39.37 -6.77
CA THR A 193 4.16 -40.42 -5.84
C THR A 193 5.34 -40.98 -5.03
N PRO A 194 5.10 -41.53 -3.83
CA PRO A 194 6.16 -42.10 -2.99
C PRO A 194 7.03 -43.15 -3.69
N ASP A 195 6.48 -43.91 -4.61
CA ASP A 195 7.22 -44.93 -5.37
C ASP A 195 8.16 -44.34 -6.43
N LYS A 196 7.84 -43.14 -6.97
CA LYS A 196 8.71 -42.43 -7.92
C LYS A 196 9.91 -41.76 -7.25
N MET A 197 9.80 -41.48 -5.94
CA MET A 197 10.88 -40.83 -5.19
C MET A 197 12.02 -41.81 -4.80
N VAL A 198 11.81 -43.10 -4.97
CA VAL A 198 12.76 -44.15 -4.57
C VAL A 198 13.26 -45.01 -5.73
N SER A 199 12.96 -44.60 -6.95
CA SER A 199 13.52 -45.17 -8.18
C SER A 199 14.74 -44.35 -8.61
#